data_e4a5d78401aeb7fda2f4f450c5ccbeb1
#
_entry.id   e4a5d78401aeb7fda2f4f450c5ccbeb1
#
_cell.length_a   1.000
_cell.length_b   1.000
_cell.length_c   1.000
_cell.angle_alpha   90.00
_cell.angle_beta   90.00
_cell.angle_gamma   90.00
#
_symmetry.space_group_name_H-M   'P 1'
#
loop_
_entity.id
_entity.type
_entity.pdbx_description
1 polymer ?
#
loop_
_entity_poly.entity_id
_entity_poly.type
_entity_poly.pdbx_seq_one_letter_code
_entity_poly.pdbx_strand_id
1 'polypeptide(L)'
;MNDLWIVKFVRKDGKPDEEYYYHFLAKAEYHRDLFLNDDSGLYEKIEIINENSKEVTMELNFIKCGDYYIPDIKLKNPNIRLGKWGRMRREYLRLANPALFSEMVLSETLYEHCAEIEETARSRMIIILPQLMEYYGVTEQLKAENQLEWVRQMNACVAQAEEAIKTELIYC
;
A
#
# COMPACT_ATOMS: atom_id res chain seq x y z
N MET A 1 20.75 0.35 -14.10
CA MET A 1 19.96 1.01 -15.15
C MET A 1 20.33 2.48 -15.06
N ASN A 2 20.81 3.09 -16.14
CA ASN A 2 21.10 4.53 -16.12
C ASN A 2 19.79 5.25 -16.44
N ASP A 3 19.31 6.05 -15.50
CA ASP A 3 18.16 6.91 -15.74
C ASP A 3 18.54 8.00 -16.75
N LEU A 4 17.67 8.22 -17.74
CA LEU A 4 17.83 9.29 -18.72
C LEU A 4 16.81 10.39 -18.41
N TRP A 5 17.31 11.58 -18.14
CA TRP A 5 16.53 12.76 -17.80
C TRP A 5 16.49 13.70 -18.99
N ILE A 6 15.32 14.14 -19.40
CA ILE A 6 15.08 15.03 -20.53
C ILE A 6 14.59 16.37 -19.99
N VAL A 7 15.29 17.45 -20.33
CA VAL A 7 14.81 18.82 -20.10
C VAL A 7 14.19 19.31 -21.40
N LYS A 8 12.88 19.52 -21.39
CA LYS A 8 12.10 19.96 -22.53
C LYS A 8 11.73 21.42 -22.38
N PHE A 9 12.10 22.23 -23.38
CA PHE A 9 11.79 23.64 -23.48
C PHE A 9 10.67 23.83 -24.50
N VAL A 10 9.47 24.16 -24.05
CA VAL A 10 8.32 24.45 -24.93
C VAL A 10 8.38 25.90 -25.40
N ARG A 11 8.48 26.11 -26.71
CA ARG A 11 8.68 27.44 -27.30
C ARG A 11 7.35 28.15 -27.62
N LYS A 12 7.31 29.48 -27.39
CA LYS A 12 6.15 30.33 -27.71
C LYS A 12 6.13 30.78 -29.19
N ASP A 13 7.28 30.72 -29.87
CA ASP A 13 7.43 31.29 -31.24
C ASP A 13 6.99 30.32 -32.34
N GLY A 14 6.40 29.17 -32.00
CA GLY A 14 5.92 28.17 -32.96
C GLY A 14 7.02 27.36 -33.64
N LYS A 15 8.28 27.50 -33.22
CA LYS A 15 9.37 26.62 -33.65
C LYS A 15 9.33 25.31 -32.85
N PRO A 16 10.01 24.25 -33.34
CA PRO A 16 10.09 23.00 -32.59
C PRO A 16 10.63 23.19 -31.16
N ASP A 17 10.06 22.44 -30.22
CA ASP A 17 10.55 22.38 -28.85
C ASP A 17 12.00 21.88 -28.80
N GLU A 18 12.75 22.32 -27.82
CA GLU A 18 14.14 21.93 -27.63
C GLU A 18 14.22 20.88 -26.52
N GLU A 19 14.96 19.79 -26.73
CA GLU A 19 15.14 18.71 -25.77
C GLU A 19 16.63 18.46 -25.51
N TYR A 20 16.98 18.37 -24.21
CA TYR A 20 18.34 18.11 -23.75
C TYR A 20 18.36 16.90 -22.80
N TYR A 21 19.33 16.01 -23.01
CA TYR A 21 19.38 14.70 -22.37
C TYR A 21 20.49 14.63 -21.32
N TYR A 22 20.19 14.14 -20.12
CA TYR A 22 21.10 14.05 -18.99
C TYR A 22 21.01 12.69 -18.29
N HIS A 23 22.17 12.17 -17.87
CA HIS A 23 22.24 10.93 -17.07
C HIS A 23 22.09 11.17 -15.56
N PHE A 24 22.09 12.44 -15.12
CA PHE A 24 21.96 12.81 -13.72
C PHE A 24 20.90 13.90 -13.54
N LEU A 25 19.95 13.66 -12.61
CA LEU A 25 18.88 14.61 -12.30
C LEU A 25 19.42 15.99 -11.93
N ALA A 26 20.48 16.08 -11.10
CA ALA A 26 21.07 17.33 -10.67
C ALA A 26 21.58 18.19 -11.84
N LYS A 27 22.05 17.58 -12.94
CA LYS A 27 22.45 18.32 -14.15
C LYS A 27 21.25 18.81 -14.94
N ALA A 28 20.18 18.03 -15.00
CA ALA A 28 18.92 18.43 -15.64
C ALA A 28 18.29 19.62 -14.89
N GLU A 29 18.23 19.54 -13.56
CA GLU A 29 17.75 20.63 -12.70
C GLU A 29 18.59 21.90 -12.85
N TYR A 30 19.91 21.79 -12.82
CA TYR A 30 20.80 22.92 -13.03
C TYR A 30 20.56 23.59 -14.39
N HIS A 31 20.37 22.81 -15.47
CA HIS A 31 20.10 23.35 -16.80
C HIS A 31 18.73 24.05 -16.87
N ARG A 32 17.69 23.45 -16.29
CA ARG A 32 16.37 24.10 -16.15
C ARG A 32 16.49 25.43 -15.42
N ASP A 33 17.19 25.44 -14.29
CA ASP A 33 17.28 26.60 -13.39
C ASP A 33 18.06 27.79 -14.02
N LEU A 34 18.99 27.49 -14.91
CA LEU A 34 19.69 28.53 -15.70
C LEU A 34 18.72 29.34 -16.58
N PHE A 35 17.64 28.70 -17.08
CA PHE A 35 16.68 29.32 -17.99
C PHE A 35 15.36 29.75 -17.32
N LEU A 36 15.09 29.30 -16.09
CA LEU A 36 13.93 29.75 -15.34
C LEU A 36 13.93 31.26 -15.05
N ASN A 37 15.10 31.85 -14.96
CA ASN A 37 15.33 33.29 -14.73
C ASN A 37 15.68 34.05 -16.02
N ASP A 38 15.53 33.43 -17.18
CA ASP A 38 15.79 34.10 -18.46
C ASP A 38 14.59 34.95 -18.86
N ASP A 39 14.76 36.27 -18.81
CA ASP A 39 13.78 37.29 -19.17
C ASP A 39 13.50 37.36 -20.71
N SER A 40 14.04 36.43 -21.51
CA SER A 40 13.85 36.42 -22.97
C SER A 40 12.39 36.20 -23.40
N GLY A 41 11.57 35.60 -22.50
CA GLY A 41 10.17 35.25 -22.78
C GLY A 41 9.94 34.27 -23.94
N LEU A 42 11.00 33.59 -24.39
CA LEU A 42 11.00 32.67 -25.51
C LEU A 42 10.28 31.37 -25.24
N TYR A 43 10.30 30.93 -23.97
CA TYR A 43 9.74 29.65 -23.57
C TYR A 43 8.42 29.85 -22.81
N GLU A 44 7.46 28.98 -23.09
CA GLU A 44 6.18 28.90 -22.38
C GLU A 44 6.30 28.06 -21.11
N LYS A 45 7.06 26.97 -21.20
CA LYS A 45 7.22 25.95 -20.16
C LYS A 45 8.56 25.26 -20.29
N ILE A 46 9.15 24.89 -19.15
CA ILE A 46 10.34 24.04 -19.09
C ILE A 46 10.01 22.85 -18.20
N GLU A 47 10.13 21.64 -18.72
CA GLU A 47 9.80 20.40 -18.04
C GLU A 47 11.02 19.50 -17.91
N ILE A 48 11.10 18.76 -16.78
CA ILE A 48 12.05 17.66 -16.64
C ILE A 48 11.27 16.34 -16.67
N ILE A 49 11.62 15.49 -17.64
CA ILE A 49 10.98 14.21 -17.86
C ILE A 49 12.02 13.11 -17.64
N ASN A 50 11.68 12.05 -16.88
CA ASN A 50 12.49 10.85 -16.81
C ASN A 50 11.94 9.84 -17.82
N GLU A 51 12.75 9.41 -18.78
CA GLU A 51 12.34 8.49 -19.85
C GLU A 51 11.89 7.12 -19.31
N ASN A 52 12.38 6.71 -18.13
CA ASN A 52 12.04 5.45 -17.48
C ASN A 52 10.86 5.56 -16.51
N SER A 53 10.42 6.76 -16.15
CA SER A 53 9.22 6.97 -15.34
C SER A 53 8.02 7.17 -16.26
N LYS A 54 7.10 6.21 -16.28
CA LYS A 54 5.73 6.51 -16.69
C LYS A 54 5.28 7.68 -15.85
N GLU A 55 4.98 8.81 -16.47
CA GLU A 55 4.44 9.99 -15.80
C GLU A 55 3.26 9.59 -14.91
N VAL A 56 3.50 9.51 -13.61
CA VAL A 56 2.44 9.71 -12.65
C VAL A 56 2.33 11.22 -12.47
N THR A 57 1.68 11.87 -13.41
CA THR A 57 1.20 13.24 -13.23
C THR A 57 0.14 13.17 -12.13
N MET A 58 0.57 13.31 -10.88
CA MET A 58 -0.36 13.62 -9.80
C MET A 58 -0.82 15.07 -10.03
N GLU A 59 -1.95 15.24 -10.71
CA GLU A 59 -2.68 16.50 -10.66
C GLU A 59 -3.16 16.70 -9.22
N LEU A 60 -2.36 17.43 -8.45
CA LEU A 60 -2.75 17.85 -7.10
C LEU A 60 -3.82 18.92 -7.23
N ASN A 61 -5.08 18.51 -7.13
CA ASN A 61 -6.19 19.43 -6.99
C ASN A 61 -6.18 20.01 -5.57
N PHE A 62 -6.35 21.32 -5.47
CA PHE A 62 -6.40 22.02 -4.18
C PHE A 62 -7.81 22.52 -3.87
N ILE A 63 -8.24 22.31 -2.65
CA ILE A 63 -9.51 22.86 -2.13
C ILE A 63 -9.19 24.09 -1.28
N LYS A 64 -9.90 25.21 -1.53
CA LYS A 64 -9.77 26.42 -0.72
C LYS A 64 -10.46 26.20 0.64
N CYS A 65 -9.70 26.33 1.72
CA CYS A 65 -10.19 26.24 3.09
C CYS A 65 -9.82 27.53 3.84
N GLY A 66 -10.76 28.49 3.90
CA GLY A 66 -10.48 29.83 4.42
C GLY A 66 -9.47 30.57 3.55
N ASP A 67 -8.35 31.00 4.15
CA ASP A 67 -7.26 31.72 3.47
C ASP A 67 -6.15 30.78 2.93
N TYR A 68 -6.29 29.47 3.10
CA TYR A 68 -5.31 28.47 2.69
C TYR A 68 -5.84 27.54 1.60
N TYR A 69 -4.92 26.96 0.83
CA TYR A 69 -5.22 25.90 -0.14
C TYR A 69 -4.70 24.56 0.42
N ILE A 70 -5.61 23.58 0.55
CA ILE A 70 -5.30 22.23 1.04
C ILE A 70 -5.37 21.28 -0.15
N PRO A 71 -4.38 20.35 -0.34
CA PRO A 71 -4.46 19.35 -1.38
C PRO A 71 -5.70 18.46 -1.21
N ASP A 72 -6.48 18.24 -2.29
CA ASP A 72 -7.64 17.32 -2.31
C ASP A 72 -7.13 15.87 -2.45
N ILE A 73 -6.50 15.37 -1.40
CA ILE A 73 -5.99 14.00 -1.36
C ILE A 73 -7.12 13.09 -0.89
N LYS A 74 -7.55 12.19 -1.78
CA LYS A 74 -8.56 11.16 -1.47
C LYS A 74 -7.90 9.79 -1.44
N LEU A 75 -8.20 9.02 -0.41
CA LEU A 75 -7.79 7.61 -0.35
C LEU A 75 -8.52 6.81 -1.45
N LYS A 76 -7.82 5.91 -2.13
CA LYS A 76 -8.39 5.05 -3.17
C LYS A 76 -9.52 4.18 -2.63
N ASN A 77 -9.33 3.62 -1.43
CA ASN A 77 -10.26 2.68 -0.80
C ASN A 77 -10.58 3.06 0.66
N PRO A 78 -11.36 4.15 0.91
CA PRO A 78 -11.61 4.65 2.28
C PRO A 78 -12.45 3.70 3.16
N ASN A 79 -13.11 2.69 2.58
CA ASN A 79 -14.12 1.86 3.24
C ASN A 79 -13.69 0.43 3.57
N ILE A 80 -12.42 0.08 3.43
CA ILE A 80 -11.95 -1.27 3.78
C ILE A 80 -12.01 -1.45 5.30
N ARG A 81 -12.89 -2.35 5.76
CA ARG A 81 -13.01 -2.72 7.17
C ARG A 81 -12.18 -3.95 7.45
N LEU A 82 -11.17 -3.81 8.30
CA LEU A 82 -10.34 -4.93 8.74
C LEU A 82 -11.02 -5.71 9.88
N GLY A 83 -11.06 -7.03 9.74
CA GLY A 83 -11.46 -7.95 10.80
C GLY A 83 -10.33 -8.19 11.83
N LYS A 84 -10.45 -9.30 12.58
CA LYS A 84 -9.48 -9.69 13.63
C LYS A 84 -8.06 -9.86 13.06
N TRP A 85 -7.94 -10.66 12.01
CA TRP A 85 -6.66 -11.08 11.42
C TRP A 85 -5.96 -9.92 10.70
N GLY A 86 -6.69 -9.15 9.91
CA GLY A 86 -6.16 -7.99 9.21
C GLY A 86 -5.64 -6.91 10.18
N ARG A 87 -6.34 -6.69 11.31
CA ARG A 87 -5.85 -5.77 12.36
C ARG A 87 -4.58 -6.29 13.03
N MET A 88 -4.49 -7.60 13.28
CA MET A 88 -3.29 -8.21 13.84
C MET A 88 -2.09 -8.08 12.89
N ARG A 89 -2.28 -8.35 11.58
CA ARG A 89 -1.24 -8.18 10.57
C ARG A 89 -0.75 -6.74 10.49
N ARG A 90 -1.67 -5.77 10.45
CA ARG A 90 -1.32 -4.35 10.46
C ARG A 90 -0.46 -3.97 11.65
N GLU A 91 -0.84 -4.44 12.83
CA GLU A 91 -0.09 -4.14 14.06
C GLU A 91 1.28 -4.81 14.07
N TYR A 92 1.38 -6.04 13.60
CA TYR A 92 2.64 -6.74 13.44
C TYR A 92 3.59 -6.00 12.48
N LEU A 93 3.11 -5.60 11.30
CA LEU A 93 3.91 -4.82 10.35
C LEU A 93 4.40 -3.51 10.95
N ARG A 94 3.55 -2.82 11.70
CA ARG A 94 3.91 -1.56 12.37
C ARG A 94 5.05 -1.73 13.37
N LEU A 95 5.07 -2.84 14.11
CA LEU A 95 6.04 -3.09 15.18
C LEU A 95 7.30 -3.80 14.67
N ALA A 96 7.15 -4.81 13.83
CA ALA A 96 8.24 -5.66 13.38
C ALA A 96 8.96 -5.11 12.14
N ASN A 97 8.23 -4.44 11.25
CA ASN A 97 8.81 -3.88 10.01
C ASN A 97 8.26 -2.48 9.69
N PRO A 98 8.68 -1.44 10.45
CA PRO A 98 8.17 -0.07 10.28
C PRO A 98 8.46 0.53 8.92
N ALA A 99 9.58 0.12 8.26
CA ALA A 99 9.94 0.61 6.94
C ALA A 99 8.93 0.13 5.89
N LEU A 100 8.64 -1.17 5.84
CA LEU A 100 7.64 -1.76 4.97
C LEU A 100 6.24 -1.20 5.26
N PHE A 101 5.90 -1.04 6.55
CA PHE A 101 4.63 -0.43 6.95
C PHE A 101 4.46 0.97 6.35
N SER A 102 5.49 1.81 6.46
CA SER A 102 5.47 3.18 5.92
C SER A 102 5.36 3.20 4.40
N GLU A 103 6.09 2.32 3.71
CA GLU A 103 6.00 2.14 2.26
C GLU A 103 4.58 1.77 1.83
N MET A 104 3.98 0.77 2.48
CA MET A 104 2.61 0.33 2.18
C MET A 104 1.54 1.38 2.50
N VAL A 105 1.76 2.22 3.52
CA VAL A 105 0.88 3.37 3.82
C VAL A 105 0.96 4.40 2.71
N LEU A 106 2.16 4.77 2.27
CA LEU A 106 2.37 5.77 1.23
C LEU A 106 1.88 5.31 -0.15
N SER A 107 2.01 4.01 -0.45
CA SER A 107 1.48 3.41 -1.69
C SER A 107 -0.03 3.09 -1.63
N GLU A 108 -0.69 3.31 -0.49
CA GLU A 108 -2.10 2.99 -0.22
C GLU A 108 -2.45 1.49 -0.35
N THR A 109 -1.46 0.59 -0.27
CA THR A 109 -1.64 -0.86 -0.41
C THR A 109 -1.84 -1.58 0.92
N LEU A 110 -1.58 -0.94 2.06
CA LEU A 110 -1.63 -1.56 3.38
C LEU A 110 -2.99 -2.20 3.70
N TYR A 111 -4.08 -1.47 3.45
CA TYR A 111 -5.42 -1.96 3.79
C TYR A 111 -5.87 -3.11 2.89
N GLU A 112 -5.51 -3.07 1.61
CA GLU A 112 -5.77 -4.16 0.65
C GLU A 112 -5.02 -5.43 1.08
N HIS A 113 -3.72 -5.33 1.36
CA HIS A 113 -2.94 -6.44 1.88
C HIS A 113 -3.53 -7.03 3.18
N CYS A 114 -3.90 -6.19 4.15
CA CYS A 114 -4.50 -6.66 5.39
C CYS A 114 -5.87 -7.31 5.19
N ALA A 115 -6.64 -6.89 4.18
CA ALA A 115 -7.92 -7.50 3.84
C ALA A 115 -7.73 -8.88 3.17
N GLU A 116 -6.73 -9.04 2.31
CA GLU A 116 -6.34 -10.33 1.71
C GLU A 116 -5.90 -11.34 2.79
N ILE A 117 -5.11 -10.90 3.76
CA ILE A 117 -4.72 -11.74 4.90
C ILE A 117 -5.93 -12.14 5.75
N GLU A 118 -6.88 -11.21 5.98
CA GLU A 118 -8.13 -11.52 6.69
C GLU A 118 -8.91 -12.63 5.99
N GLU A 119 -9.09 -12.54 4.68
CA GLU A 119 -9.83 -13.52 3.89
C GLU A 119 -9.13 -14.87 3.83
N THR A 120 -7.79 -14.85 3.64
CA THR A 120 -6.97 -16.06 3.67
C THR A 120 -7.04 -16.75 5.02
N ALA A 121 -6.95 -16.00 6.12
CA ALA A 121 -7.04 -16.53 7.47
C ALA A 121 -8.42 -17.15 7.77
N ARG A 122 -9.50 -16.52 7.31
CA ARG A 122 -10.86 -17.08 7.41
C ARG A 122 -11.00 -18.39 6.64
N SER A 123 -10.51 -18.44 5.42
CA SER A 123 -10.53 -19.63 4.59
C SER A 123 -9.74 -20.77 5.23
N ARG A 124 -8.56 -20.47 5.79
CA ARG A 124 -7.74 -21.45 6.55
C ARG A 124 -8.48 -21.96 7.79
N MET A 125 -9.13 -21.08 8.55
CA MET A 125 -9.90 -21.46 9.74
C MET A 125 -11.01 -22.46 9.41
N ILE A 126 -11.74 -22.25 8.31
CA ILE A 126 -12.80 -23.15 7.83
C ILE A 126 -12.26 -24.55 7.51
N ILE A 127 -11.02 -24.66 7.07
CA ILE A 127 -10.38 -25.94 6.72
C ILE A 127 -9.79 -26.62 7.97
N ILE A 128 -9.03 -25.88 8.77
CA ILE A 128 -8.25 -26.46 9.89
C ILE A 128 -9.15 -26.87 11.07
N LEU A 129 -10.16 -26.04 11.40
CA LEU A 129 -10.97 -26.29 12.59
C LEU A 129 -11.75 -27.62 12.52
N PRO A 130 -12.43 -28.00 11.44
CA PRO A 130 -13.07 -29.30 11.35
C PRO A 130 -12.12 -30.49 11.44
N GLN A 131 -10.91 -30.36 10.87
CA GLN A 131 -9.89 -31.41 10.95
C GLN A 131 -9.40 -31.62 12.40
N LEU A 132 -9.22 -30.53 13.16
CA LEU A 132 -8.88 -30.63 14.58
C LEU A 132 -10.02 -31.20 15.41
N MET A 133 -11.27 -30.81 15.10
CA MET A 133 -12.44 -31.38 15.78
C MET A 133 -12.55 -32.88 15.57
N GLU A 134 -12.33 -33.36 14.34
CA GLU A 134 -12.32 -34.78 14.01
C GLU A 134 -11.17 -35.52 14.72
N TYR A 135 -9.97 -34.96 14.69
CA TYR A 135 -8.79 -35.52 15.35
C TYR A 135 -8.95 -35.69 16.87
N TYR A 136 -9.55 -34.69 17.54
CA TYR A 136 -9.77 -34.72 18.99
C TYR A 136 -11.12 -35.32 19.41
N GLY A 137 -11.92 -35.81 18.46
CA GLY A 137 -13.20 -36.44 18.74
C GLY A 137 -14.26 -35.47 19.30
N VAL A 138 -14.21 -34.18 18.91
CA VAL A 138 -15.18 -33.17 19.33
C VAL A 138 -16.46 -33.33 18.52
N THR A 139 -17.36 -34.18 19.02
CA THR A 139 -18.60 -34.59 18.32
C THR A 139 -19.84 -34.01 18.99
N GLU A 140 -20.98 -34.01 18.27
CA GLU A 140 -22.29 -33.66 18.87
C GLU A 140 -22.72 -34.66 19.93
N GLN A 141 -22.24 -35.91 19.88
CA GLN A 141 -22.47 -36.90 20.96
C GLN A 141 -21.81 -36.47 22.26
N LEU A 142 -20.53 -36.09 22.22
CA LEU A 142 -19.81 -35.55 23.37
C LEU A 142 -20.52 -34.33 23.97
N LYS A 143 -21.08 -33.47 23.11
CA LYS A 143 -21.85 -32.31 23.55
C LYS A 143 -23.12 -32.68 24.29
N ALA A 144 -23.81 -33.76 23.87
CA ALA A 144 -25.00 -34.28 24.56
C ALA A 144 -24.67 -34.96 25.87
N GLU A 145 -23.54 -35.69 25.96
CA GLU A 145 -23.13 -36.45 27.14
C GLU A 145 -22.43 -35.57 28.18
N ASN A 146 -21.52 -34.69 27.74
CA ASN A 146 -20.73 -33.82 28.60
C ASN A 146 -20.43 -32.47 27.94
N GLN A 147 -21.36 -31.53 28.10
CA GLN A 147 -21.26 -30.19 27.49
C GLN A 147 -20.02 -29.42 27.96
N LEU A 148 -19.59 -29.52 29.21
CA LEU A 148 -18.43 -28.80 29.72
C LEU A 148 -17.14 -29.29 29.05
N GLU A 149 -16.97 -30.59 28.89
CA GLU A 149 -15.83 -31.18 28.23
C GLU A 149 -15.82 -30.83 26.73
N TRP A 150 -16.98 -30.85 26.09
CA TRP A 150 -17.12 -30.42 24.72
C TRP A 150 -16.67 -28.97 24.53
N VAL A 151 -17.11 -28.03 25.38
CA VAL A 151 -16.70 -26.61 25.33
C VAL A 151 -15.21 -26.48 25.55
N ARG A 152 -14.62 -27.21 26.48
CA ARG A 152 -13.18 -27.19 26.76
C ARG A 152 -12.37 -27.63 25.52
N GLN A 153 -12.74 -28.76 24.96
CA GLN A 153 -12.06 -29.32 23.79
C GLN A 153 -12.24 -28.43 22.56
N MET A 154 -13.45 -27.90 22.33
CA MET A 154 -13.72 -26.97 21.23
C MET A 154 -12.86 -25.70 21.35
N ASN A 155 -12.74 -25.12 22.54
CA ASN A 155 -11.88 -23.96 22.75
C ASN A 155 -10.41 -24.30 22.51
N ALA A 156 -9.95 -25.50 22.88
CA ALA A 156 -8.59 -25.95 22.59
C ALA A 156 -8.35 -26.09 21.08
N CYS A 157 -9.28 -26.65 20.31
CA CYS A 157 -9.20 -26.74 18.85
C CYS A 157 -9.15 -25.34 18.21
N VAL A 158 -10.01 -24.43 18.64
CA VAL A 158 -10.01 -23.04 18.16
C VAL A 158 -8.67 -22.36 18.45
N ALA A 159 -8.15 -22.47 19.68
CA ALA A 159 -6.88 -21.87 20.06
C ALA A 159 -5.70 -22.41 19.23
N GLN A 160 -5.68 -23.73 18.96
CA GLN A 160 -4.65 -24.37 18.14
C GLN A 160 -4.75 -23.92 16.68
N ALA A 161 -5.96 -23.85 16.11
CA ALA A 161 -6.17 -23.36 14.77
C ALA A 161 -5.76 -21.88 14.63
N GLU A 162 -6.10 -21.06 15.60
CA GLU A 162 -5.67 -19.66 15.63
C GLU A 162 -4.17 -19.50 15.71
N GLU A 163 -3.48 -20.33 16.48
CA GLU A 163 -2.02 -20.27 16.62
C GLU A 163 -1.31 -20.66 15.32
N ALA A 164 -1.79 -21.67 14.63
CA ALA A 164 -1.30 -22.04 13.31
C ALA A 164 -1.44 -20.89 12.32
N ILE A 165 -2.61 -20.25 12.26
CA ILE A 165 -2.87 -19.12 11.38
C ILE A 165 -1.98 -17.91 11.71
N LYS A 166 -1.79 -17.61 13.01
CA LYS A 166 -0.90 -16.52 13.43
C LYS A 166 0.53 -16.76 12.95
N THR A 167 1.04 -17.96 13.13
CA THR A 167 2.40 -18.32 12.75
C THR A 167 2.60 -18.29 11.23
N GLU A 168 1.62 -18.81 10.48
CA GLU A 168 1.72 -18.91 9.02
C GLU A 168 1.49 -17.60 8.29
N LEU A 169 0.53 -16.77 8.73
CA LEU A 169 0.04 -15.62 7.97
C LEU A 169 0.28 -14.27 8.64
N ILE A 170 0.34 -14.22 9.97
CA ILE A 170 0.43 -12.94 10.67
C ILE A 170 1.87 -12.55 10.99
N TYR A 171 2.66 -13.51 11.45
CA TYR A 171 4.02 -13.28 11.96
C TYR A 171 5.14 -13.73 11.01
N CYS A 172 4.79 -13.92 9.74
CA CYS A 172 5.77 -14.25 8.68
C CYS A 172 6.33 -12.99 7.98
#